data_89a70d2a73d81e06d483f198c3859367
#
_entry.id   89a70d2a73d81e06d483f198c3859367
#
_cell.length_a   1.000
_cell.length_b   1.000
_cell.length_c   1.000
_cell.angle_alpha   90.00
_cell.angle_beta   90.00
_cell.angle_gamma   90.00
#
_symmetry.space_group_name_H-M   'P 1'
#
loop_
_entity.id
_entity.type
_entity.pdbx_description
1 polymer ?
#
loop_
_entity_poly.entity_id
_entity_poly.type
_entity_poly.pdbx_seq_one_letter_code
_entity_poly.pdbx_strand_id
1 'polypeptide(L)'
;KNWPIVKFDELAKIDGNMTTDYEKYADYPHIGIDSIEKETGELKGYRTVKEDGVVSGKYIFTPQHIIYSKIRPNLNKVALPDFEGLCSADAYPILPNPKNCNRIFLALAMRSDYFLDYILQFSARTNLPKVNRKEIAGFSMPLPPLSLQNDFATFVERVDQQKQTVQQSLE
;
A
#
# COMPACT_ATOMS: atom_id res chain seq x y z
N LYS A 1 -4.99 -26.52 8.32
CA LYS A 1 -3.86 -26.70 7.40
C LYS A 1 -2.72 -25.81 7.80
N ASN A 2 -1.52 -26.37 7.83
CA ASN A 2 -0.34 -25.64 8.29
C ASN A 2 0.37 -25.00 7.10
N TRP A 3 0.11 -23.73 6.88
CA TRP A 3 0.90 -22.94 5.95
C TRP A 3 2.18 -22.48 6.64
N PRO A 4 3.29 -22.35 5.90
CA PRO A 4 4.52 -21.85 6.50
C PRO A 4 4.36 -20.42 6.99
N ILE A 5 5.01 -20.12 8.12
CA ILE A 5 5.10 -18.74 8.62
C ILE A 5 6.27 -18.07 7.93
N VAL A 6 6.04 -16.96 7.27
CA VAL A 6 7.03 -16.26 6.46
C VAL A 6 7.14 -14.81 6.91
N LYS A 7 8.35 -14.28 6.92
CA LYS A 7 8.57 -12.87 7.27
C LYS A 7 8.26 -11.96 6.10
N PHE A 8 7.84 -10.74 6.41
CA PHE A 8 7.48 -9.75 5.42
C PHE A 8 8.57 -9.51 4.37
N ASP A 9 9.84 -9.43 4.78
CA ASP A 9 10.95 -9.17 3.86
C ASP A 9 11.23 -10.32 2.88
N GLU A 10 10.67 -11.51 3.12
CA GLU A 10 10.68 -12.61 2.15
C GLU A 10 9.54 -12.53 1.15
N LEU A 11 8.50 -11.74 1.44
CA LEU A 11 7.31 -11.57 0.60
C LEU A 11 7.39 -10.33 -0.28
N ALA A 12 8.06 -9.30 0.20
CA ALA A 12 8.09 -8.00 -0.45
C ALA A 12 9.29 -7.20 0.03
N LYS A 13 9.65 -6.18 -0.76
CA LYS A 13 10.65 -5.22 -0.32
C LYS A 13 10.02 -3.84 -0.21
N ILE A 14 10.52 -3.04 0.70
CA ILE A 14 10.18 -1.63 0.78
C ILE A 14 11.09 -0.90 -0.21
N ASP A 15 10.52 -0.46 -1.32
CA ASP A 15 11.27 0.11 -2.44
C ASP A 15 11.59 1.58 -2.16
N GLY A 16 12.86 1.87 -1.95
CA GLY A 16 13.34 3.22 -1.61
C GLY A 16 13.73 4.07 -2.79
N ASN A 17 13.21 3.79 -3.97
CA ASN A 17 13.57 4.53 -5.19
C ASN A 17 12.96 5.94 -5.17
N MET A 18 13.78 6.94 -4.84
CA MET A 18 13.36 8.35 -4.74
C MET A 18 13.85 9.16 -5.93
N THR A 19 13.15 10.24 -6.22
CA THR A 19 13.52 11.20 -7.25
C THR A 19 13.29 12.63 -6.78
N THR A 20 14.09 13.55 -7.33
CA THR A 20 13.86 14.99 -7.27
C THR A 20 13.70 15.58 -8.68
N ASP A 21 13.56 14.73 -9.68
CA ASP A 21 13.39 15.14 -11.07
C ASP A 21 11.91 15.44 -11.35
N TYR A 22 11.44 16.57 -10.82
CA TYR A 22 10.05 16.99 -10.93
C TYR A 22 9.66 17.40 -12.35
N GLU A 23 10.62 17.74 -13.18
CA GLU A 23 10.38 18.07 -14.57
C GLU A 23 9.98 16.82 -15.36
N LYS A 24 10.73 15.74 -15.18
CA LYS A 24 10.43 14.45 -15.80
C LYS A 24 9.05 13.94 -15.38
N TYR A 25 8.69 14.11 -14.12
CA TYR A 25 7.45 13.60 -13.55
C TYR A 25 6.33 14.64 -13.42
N ALA A 26 6.47 15.79 -14.07
CA ALA A 26 5.57 16.93 -13.91
C ALA A 26 4.08 16.58 -14.06
N ASP A 27 3.78 15.76 -15.07
CA ASP A 27 2.40 15.38 -15.40
C ASP A 27 1.94 14.07 -14.73
N TYR A 28 2.81 13.44 -13.95
CA TYR A 28 2.45 12.21 -13.23
C TYR A 28 1.63 12.55 -11.98
N PRO A 29 0.71 11.64 -11.59
CA PRO A 29 0.00 11.80 -10.32
C PRO A 29 0.96 11.86 -9.14
N HIS A 30 0.62 12.71 -8.18
CA HIS A 30 1.32 12.81 -6.90
C HIS A 30 0.38 12.41 -5.78
N ILE A 31 0.75 11.37 -5.03
CA ILE A 31 -0.07 10.82 -3.96
C ILE A 31 0.52 11.21 -2.62
N GLY A 32 -0.14 12.13 -1.93
CA GLY A 32 0.12 12.39 -0.52
C GLY A 32 -0.68 11.42 0.35
N ILE A 33 -0.29 11.29 1.61
CA ILE A 33 -1.01 10.38 2.52
C ILE A 33 -2.46 10.80 2.74
N ASP A 34 -2.77 12.10 2.56
CA ASP A 34 -4.14 12.61 2.68
C ASP A 34 -5.02 12.18 1.50
N SER A 35 -4.42 11.76 0.39
CA SER A 35 -5.14 11.25 -0.77
C SER A 35 -5.49 9.77 -0.67
N ILE A 36 -5.05 9.11 0.40
CA ILE A 36 -5.36 7.70 0.66
C ILE A 36 -6.46 7.65 1.71
N GLU A 37 -7.60 7.09 1.34
CA GLU A 37 -8.73 6.92 2.25
C GLU A 37 -8.39 5.86 3.30
N LYS A 38 -8.71 6.16 4.54
CA LYS A 38 -8.49 5.21 5.64
C LYS A 38 -9.34 3.95 5.42
N GLU A 39 -8.79 2.80 5.79
CA GLU A 39 -9.42 1.48 5.75
C GLU A 39 -9.66 0.92 4.34
N THR A 40 -10.10 1.74 3.39
CA THR A 40 -10.37 1.28 2.01
C THR A 40 -9.16 1.39 1.09
N GLY A 41 -8.26 2.34 1.36
CA GLY A 41 -7.11 2.62 0.51
C GLY A 41 -7.47 3.30 -0.81
N GLU A 42 -8.70 3.75 -0.98
CA GLU A 42 -9.12 4.43 -2.20
C GLU A 42 -8.34 5.74 -2.37
N LEU A 43 -7.88 5.99 -3.60
CA LEU A 43 -7.10 7.19 -3.92
C LEU A 43 -8.03 8.28 -4.44
N LYS A 44 -8.05 9.41 -3.74
CA LYS A 44 -8.96 10.54 -4.04
C LYS A 44 -8.25 11.88 -3.90
N GLY A 45 -8.69 12.84 -4.71
CA GLY A 45 -8.31 14.23 -4.56
C GLY A 45 -6.84 14.53 -4.84
N TYR A 46 -6.14 13.61 -5.50
CA TYR A 46 -4.75 13.84 -5.86
C TYR A 46 -4.63 14.65 -7.14
N ARG A 47 -3.49 15.32 -7.28
CA ARG A 47 -3.18 16.13 -8.44
C ARG A 47 -1.84 15.69 -9.03
N THR A 48 -1.37 16.39 -10.03
CA THR A 48 -0.06 16.10 -10.63
C THR A 48 1.08 16.66 -9.78
N VAL A 49 2.27 16.14 -10.02
CA VAL A 49 3.51 16.62 -9.37
C VAL A 49 3.67 18.13 -9.57
N LYS A 50 3.42 18.60 -10.79
CA LYS A 50 3.50 20.02 -11.15
C LYS A 50 2.48 20.86 -10.40
N GLU A 51 1.23 20.41 -10.37
CA GLU A 51 0.15 21.14 -9.68
C GLU A 51 0.40 21.27 -8.19
N ASP A 52 0.97 20.24 -7.58
CA ASP A 52 1.26 20.24 -6.14
C ASP A 52 2.52 21.02 -5.79
N GLY A 53 3.32 21.45 -6.78
CA GLY A 53 4.52 22.23 -6.52
C GLY A 53 5.52 21.50 -5.63
N VAL A 54 5.74 20.23 -5.88
CA VAL A 54 6.56 19.35 -5.06
C VAL A 54 8.01 19.87 -4.97
N VAL A 55 8.57 19.93 -3.77
CA VAL A 55 9.92 20.47 -3.53
C VAL A 55 10.83 19.50 -2.76
N SER A 56 10.32 18.40 -2.24
CA SER A 56 11.09 17.40 -1.50
C SER A 56 11.11 16.06 -2.23
N GLY A 57 12.12 15.24 -1.95
CA GLY A 57 12.22 13.91 -2.56
C GLY A 57 10.96 13.09 -2.41
N LYS A 58 10.57 12.40 -3.49
CA LYS A 58 9.38 11.56 -3.54
C LYS A 58 9.77 10.17 -3.99
N TYR A 59 9.02 9.17 -3.52
CA TYR A 59 9.18 7.80 -3.99
C TYR A 59 8.47 7.60 -5.33
N ILE A 60 9.10 6.83 -6.21
CA ILE A 60 8.50 6.40 -7.47
C ILE A 60 7.71 5.13 -7.22
N PHE A 61 6.47 5.09 -7.70
CA PHE A 61 5.65 3.87 -7.63
C PHE A 61 5.08 3.52 -9.00
N THR A 62 4.69 2.26 -9.15
CA THR A 62 4.09 1.69 -10.35
C THR A 62 2.84 0.89 -9.96
N PRO A 63 2.06 0.38 -10.93
CA PRO A 63 0.93 -0.51 -10.63
C PRO A 63 1.31 -1.82 -9.94
N GLN A 64 2.60 -2.11 -9.78
CA GLN A 64 3.07 -3.30 -9.08
C GLN A 64 3.32 -3.06 -7.59
N HIS A 65 3.34 -1.81 -7.17
CA HIS A 65 3.56 -1.43 -5.78
C HIS A 65 2.26 -1.38 -4.98
N ILE A 66 2.43 -1.53 -3.67
CA ILE A 66 1.42 -1.16 -2.67
C ILE A 66 1.94 0.12 -2.01
N ILE A 67 1.10 1.12 -1.81
CA ILE A 67 1.49 2.33 -1.07
C ILE A 67 0.96 2.20 0.35
N TYR A 68 1.85 2.24 1.33
CA TYR A 68 1.51 2.14 2.75
C TYR A 68 1.90 3.41 3.48
N SER A 69 0.92 4.11 4.10
CA SER A 69 1.21 5.30 4.92
C SER A 69 1.87 4.89 6.22
N LYS A 70 3.10 5.36 6.45
CA LYS A 70 3.82 5.09 7.70
C LYS A 70 3.38 5.98 8.85
N ILE A 71 2.66 7.06 8.55
CA ILE A 71 2.17 8.02 9.54
C ILE A 71 0.79 7.59 10.02
N ARG A 72 0.59 7.58 11.33
CA ARG A 72 -0.68 7.20 11.97
C ARG A 72 -1.18 5.86 11.43
N PRO A 73 -0.44 4.77 11.67
CA PRO A 73 -0.80 3.45 11.14
C PRO A 73 -2.19 2.97 11.58
N ASN A 74 -2.74 3.54 12.65
CA ASN A 74 -4.09 3.27 13.11
C ASN A 74 -5.17 3.65 12.06
N LEU A 75 -4.86 4.53 11.13
CA LEU A 75 -5.78 4.90 10.05
C LEU A 75 -5.85 3.85 8.95
N ASN A 76 -4.95 2.88 8.97
CA ASN A 76 -4.97 1.72 8.07
C ASN A 76 -5.05 2.13 6.59
N LYS A 77 -4.10 2.96 6.16
CA LYS A 77 -4.05 3.49 4.80
C LYS A 77 -3.12 2.65 3.92
N VAL A 78 -3.70 1.75 3.16
CA VAL A 78 -3.01 0.83 2.25
C VAL A 78 -3.65 0.96 0.88
N ALA A 79 -2.91 1.46 -0.11
CA ALA A 79 -3.44 1.73 -1.45
C ALA A 79 -2.85 0.81 -2.51
N LEU A 80 -3.66 0.52 -3.52
CA LEU A 80 -3.31 -0.30 -4.68
C LEU A 80 -3.44 0.55 -5.95
N PRO A 81 -2.46 1.40 -6.28
CA PRO A 81 -2.55 2.23 -7.47
C PRO A 81 -2.52 1.37 -8.75
N ASP A 82 -3.26 1.79 -9.76
CA ASP A 82 -3.27 1.16 -11.08
C ASP A 82 -2.56 2.05 -12.14
N PHE A 83 -1.71 2.96 -11.68
CA PHE A 83 -0.96 3.91 -12.51
C PHE A 83 0.42 4.15 -11.91
N GLU A 84 1.31 4.75 -12.69
CA GLU A 84 2.62 5.20 -12.22
C GLU A 84 2.52 6.62 -11.66
N GLY A 85 3.35 6.92 -10.67
CA GLY A 85 3.41 8.26 -10.12
C GLY A 85 4.46 8.40 -9.04
N LEU A 86 4.35 9.49 -8.31
CA LEU A 86 5.20 9.76 -7.15
C LEU A 86 4.35 9.79 -5.89
N CYS A 87 4.88 9.31 -4.79
CA CYS A 87 4.20 9.41 -3.51
C CYS A 87 5.07 10.09 -2.46
N SER A 88 4.41 10.62 -1.45
CA SER A 88 5.03 11.28 -0.31
C SER A 88 6.05 10.37 0.37
N ALA A 89 7.12 10.99 0.90
CA ALA A 89 8.08 10.29 1.75
C ALA A 89 7.47 9.81 3.08
N ASP A 90 6.26 10.23 3.39
CA ASP A 90 5.50 9.72 4.54
C ASP A 90 4.80 8.40 4.25
N ALA A 91 4.97 7.86 3.07
CA ALA A 91 4.49 6.54 2.68
C ALA A 91 5.64 5.68 2.18
N TYR A 92 5.43 4.36 2.18
CA TYR A 92 6.37 3.41 1.60
C TYR A 92 5.75 2.73 0.39
N PRO A 93 6.43 2.77 -0.77
CA PRO A 93 6.09 1.86 -1.87
C PRO A 93 6.60 0.47 -1.53
N ILE A 94 5.71 -0.49 -1.49
CA ILE A 94 6.03 -1.88 -1.17
C ILE A 94 5.89 -2.70 -2.44
N LEU A 95 6.95 -3.41 -2.79
CA LEU A 95 6.98 -4.23 -4.01
C LEU A 95 6.94 -5.71 -3.65
N PRO A 96 5.79 -6.38 -3.85
CA PRO A 96 5.69 -7.81 -3.59
C PRO A 96 6.59 -8.62 -4.51
N ASN A 97 7.09 -9.75 -3.99
CA ASN A 97 7.84 -10.71 -4.78
C ASN A 97 6.84 -11.57 -5.57
N PRO A 98 6.76 -11.45 -6.91
CA PRO A 98 5.72 -12.15 -7.67
C PRO A 98 5.89 -13.68 -7.65
N LYS A 99 7.03 -14.19 -7.23
CA LYS A 99 7.28 -15.63 -7.16
C LYS A 99 6.52 -16.30 -6.03
N ASN A 100 6.21 -15.57 -4.96
CA ASN A 100 5.58 -16.16 -3.77
C ASN A 100 4.43 -15.32 -3.20
N CYS A 101 4.22 -14.10 -3.68
CA CYS A 101 3.27 -13.18 -3.07
C CYS A 101 2.43 -12.46 -4.13
N ASN A 102 1.12 -12.59 -4.00
CA ASN A 102 0.16 -11.82 -4.80
C ASN A 102 0.00 -10.43 -4.18
N ARG A 103 0.07 -9.40 -5.01
CA ARG A 103 -0.02 -7.99 -4.59
C ARG A 103 -1.32 -7.67 -3.85
N ILE A 104 -2.45 -8.11 -4.39
CA ILE A 104 -3.77 -7.85 -3.79
C ILE A 104 -3.89 -8.60 -2.47
N PHE A 105 -3.45 -9.85 -2.43
CA PHE A 105 -3.44 -10.64 -1.21
C PHE A 105 -2.63 -9.95 -0.10
N LEU A 106 -1.43 -9.47 -0.43
CA LEU A 106 -0.58 -8.79 0.56
C LEU A 106 -1.21 -7.49 1.05
N ALA A 107 -1.79 -6.70 0.15
CA ALA A 107 -2.46 -5.45 0.54
C ALA A 107 -3.60 -5.70 1.52
N LEU A 108 -4.39 -6.75 1.29
CA LEU A 108 -5.48 -7.11 2.19
C LEU A 108 -4.97 -7.64 3.51
N ALA A 109 -3.87 -8.40 3.50
CA ALA A 109 -3.21 -8.83 4.73
C ALA A 109 -2.73 -7.62 5.54
N MET A 110 -2.20 -6.59 4.89
CA MET A 110 -1.76 -5.35 5.54
C MET A 110 -2.93 -4.51 6.06
N ARG A 111 -4.12 -4.65 5.48
CA ARG A 111 -5.33 -3.99 5.98
C ARG A 111 -6.00 -4.76 7.11
N SER A 112 -5.63 -6.01 7.31
CA SER A 112 -6.26 -6.88 8.30
C SER A 112 -5.91 -6.46 9.73
N ASP A 113 -6.78 -6.84 10.68
CA ASP A 113 -6.52 -6.63 12.09
C ASP A 113 -5.26 -7.33 12.56
N TYR A 114 -4.90 -8.42 11.92
CA TYR A 114 -3.69 -9.19 12.24
C TYR A 114 -2.43 -8.34 12.06
N PHE A 115 -2.30 -7.64 10.94
CA PHE A 115 -1.19 -6.72 10.71
C PHE A 115 -1.33 -5.44 11.54
N LEU A 116 -2.54 -4.91 11.63
CA LEU A 116 -2.79 -3.67 12.37
C LEU A 116 -2.41 -3.81 13.83
N ASP A 117 -2.82 -4.90 14.48
CA ASP A 117 -2.47 -5.16 15.89
C ASP A 117 -0.97 -5.28 16.08
N TYR A 118 -0.27 -5.92 15.14
CA TYR A 118 1.18 -6.03 15.18
C TYR A 118 1.85 -4.65 15.10
N ILE A 119 1.46 -3.85 14.11
CA ILE A 119 2.15 -2.58 13.84
C ILE A 119 1.87 -1.53 14.91
N LEU A 120 0.70 -1.57 15.51
CA LEU A 120 0.32 -0.61 16.55
C LEU A 120 1.12 -0.77 17.84
N GLN A 121 1.74 -1.93 18.06
CA GLN A 121 2.63 -2.14 19.21
C GLN A 121 3.78 -1.13 19.25
N PHE A 122 4.25 -0.70 18.08
CA PHE A 122 5.39 0.20 17.94
C PHE A 122 5.04 1.67 18.06
N SER A 123 3.76 2.02 17.93
CA SER A 123 3.30 3.41 17.88
C SER A 123 2.74 3.92 19.20
N ALA A 124 2.64 3.08 20.22
CA ALA A 124 1.96 3.38 21.47
C ALA A 124 2.62 4.47 22.34
N ARG A 125 3.81 4.92 21.98
CA ARG A 125 4.64 5.79 22.83
C ARG A 125 4.87 7.20 22.29
N THR A 126 4.23 7.58 21.17
CA THR A 126 4.50 8.87 20.53
C THR A 126 3.21 9.61 20.19
N ASN A 127 3.26 10.94 20.23
CA ASN A 127 2.15 11.80 19.82
C ASN A 127 1.96 11.81 18.29
N LEU A 128 3.01 11.48 17.53
CA LEU A 128 2.95 11.34 16.09
C LEU A 128 3.52 9.97 15.68
N PRO A 129 2.68 8.92 15.73
CA PRO A 129 3.16 7.57 15.46
C PRO A 129 3.65 7.43 14.02
N LYS A 130 4.85 6.88 13.90
CA LYS A 130 5.46 6.53 12.60
C LYS A 130 5.96 5.11 12.65
N VAL A 131 5.77 4.38 11.54
CA VAL A 131 6.28 3.03 11.39
C VAL A 131 7.58 3.09 10.59
N ASN A 132 8.61 2.39 11.04
CA ASN A 132 9.88 2.30 10.31
C ASN A 132 9.96 0.99 9.51
N ARG A 133 10.98 0.91 8.65
CA ARG A 133 11.18 -0.26 7.75
C ARG A 133 11.40 -1.55 8.53
N LYS A 134 12.15 -1.51 9.61
CA LYS A 134 12.44 -2.69 10.44
C LYS A 134 11.18 -3.25 11.08
N GLU A 135 10.29 -2.38 11.51
CA GLU A 135 9.04 -2.78 12.14
C GLU A 135 8.15 -3.52 11.14
N ILE A 136 8.05 -3.02 9.92
CA ILE A 136 7.30 -3.71 8.87
C ILE A 136 7.97 -5.04 8.51
N ALA A 137 9.28 -5.03 8.32
CA ALA A 137 10.05 -6.22 7.92
C ALA A 137 9.97 -7.34 8.95
N GLY A 138 9.76 -7.01 10.21
CA GLY A 138 9.65 -7.98 11.30
C GLY A 138 8.31 -8.69 11.38
N PHE A 139 7.32 -8.27 10.61
CA PHE A 139 6.01 -8.91 10.59
C PHE A 139 6.11 -10.30 9.96
N SER A 140 5.47 -11.28 10.60
CA SER A 140 5.39 -12.66 10.08
C SER A 140 3.94 -13.06 9.93
N MET A 141 3.65 -13.85 8.90
CA MET A 141 2.29 -14.31 8.64
C MET A 141 2.29 -15.70 8.02
N PRO A 142 1.22 -16.48 8.22
CA PRO A 142 1.02 -17.71 7.47
C PRO A 142 0.85 -17.38 5.99
N LEU A 143 1.58 -18.07 5.13
CA LEU A 143 1.54 -17.82 3.68
C LEU A 143 0.88 -18.98 2.96
N PRO A 144 -0.33 -18.80 2.41
CA PRO A 144 -0.94 -19.82 1.55
C PRO A 144 -0.17 -19.95 0.24
N PRO A 145 -0.32 -21.09 -0.47
CA PRO A 145 0.27 -21.22 -1.80
C PRO A 145 -0.15 -20.10 -2.74
N LEU A 146 0.72 -19.73 -3.66
CA LEU A 146 0.47 -18.61 -4.60
C LEU A 146 -0.82 -18.80 -5.38
N SER A 147 -1.14 -20.03 -5.81
CA SER A 147 -2.39 -20.32 -6.51
C SER A 147 -3.62 -19.95 -5.69
N LEU A 148 -3.59 -20.21 -4.40
CA LEU A 148 -4.70 -19.87 -3.50
C LEU A 148 -4.78 -18.36 -3.27
N GLN A 149 -3.63 -17.69 -3.16
CA GLN A 149 -3.59 -16.23 -3.09
C GLN A 149 -4.20 -15.60 -4.35
N ASN A 150 -3.89 -16.15 -5.51
CA ASN A 150 -4.40 -15.65 -6.80
C ASN A 150 -5.92 -15.84 -6.90
N ASP A 151 -6.43 -16.98 -6.45
CA ASP A 151 -7.88 -17.25 -6.42
C ASP A 151 -8.60 -16.24 -5.52
N PHE A 152 -8.04 -15.97 -4.37
CA PHE A 152 -8.58 -14.99 -3.43
C PHE A 152 -8.56 -13.58 -4.04
N ALA A 153 -7.47 -13.20 -4.70
CA ALA A 153 -7.35 -11.90 -5.36
C ALA A 153 -8.41 -11.73 -6.45
N THR A 154 -8.64 -12.77 -7.25
CA THR A 154 -9.68 -12.76 -8.29
C THR A 154 -11.06 -12.57 -7.67
N PHE A 155 -11.34 -13.25 -6.57
CA PHE A 155 -12.61 -13.10 -5.85
C PHE A 155 -12.81 -11.66 -5.37
N VAL A 156 -11.78 -11.07 -4.77
CA VAL A 156 -11.82 -9.69 -4.27
C VAL A 156 -12.09 -8.70 -5.40
N GLU A 157 -11.42 -8.86 -6.53
CA GLU A 157 -11.62 -7.99 -7.70
C GLU A 157 -13.05 -8.07 -8.22
N ARG A 158 -13.65 -9.27 -8.25
CA ARG A 158 -15.05 -9.45 -8.64
C ARG A 158 -16.03 -8.76 -7.70
N VAL A 159 -15.78 -8.85 -6.41
CA VAL A 159 -16.62 -8.19 -5.40
C VAL A 159 -16.55 -6.66 -5.59
N ASP A 160 -15.37 -6.12 -5.80
CA ASP A 160 -15.18 -4.68 -6.02
C ASP A 160 -15.90 -4.21 -7.30
N GLN A 161 -15.83 -4.98 -8.38
CA GLN A 161 -16.55 -4.68 -9.63
C GLN A 161 -18.06 -4.70 -9.42
N GLN A 162 -18.57 -5.66 -8.66
CA GLN A 162 -20.00 -5.73 -8.34
C GLN A 162 -20.45 -4.52 -7.52
N LYS A 163 -19.67 -4.10 -6.55
CA LYS A 163 -19.96 -2.89 -5.76
C LYS A 163 -20.03 -1.65 -6.64
N GLN A 164 -19.09 -1.47 -7.55
CA GLN A 164 -19.07 -0.35 -8.49
C GLN A 164 -20.28 -0.37 -9.39
N THR A 165 -20.66 -1.53 -9.91
CA THR A 165 -21.84 -1.68 -10.78
C THR A 165 -23.12 -1.31 -10.04
N VAL A 166 -23.30 -1.79 -8.82
CA VAL A 166 -24.46 -1.47 -7.99
C VAL A 166 -24.51 0.03 -7.71
N GLN A 167 -23.39 0.64 -7.36
CA GLN A 167 -23.32 2.08 -7.07
C GLN A 167 -23.69 2.91 -8.30
N GLN A 168 -23.18 2.52 -9.48
CA GLN A 168 -23.51 3.21 -10.73
C GLN A 168 -25.00 3.09 -11.08
N SER A 169 -25.61 1.96 -10.78
CA SER A 169 -27.05 1.79 -11.07
C SER A 169 -27.96 2.57 -10.13
N LEU A 170 -27.44 3.05 -8.99
CA LEU A 170 -28.18 3.88 -8.05
C LEU A 170 -28.07 5.37 -8.35
N GLU A 171 -27.17 5.76 -9.25
CA GLU A 171 -27.02 7.14 -9.73
C GLU A 171 -27.90 7.35 -10.96
#